data_265680f518d4b4eefeaf2c25adc4cf7b
#
_entry.id   265680f518d4b4eefeaf2c25adc4cf7b
#
_cell.length_a   1.000
_cell.length_b   1.000
_cell.length_c   1.000
_cell.angle_alpha   90.00
_cell.angle_beta   90.00
_cell.angle_gamma   90.00
#
_symmetry.space_group_name_H-M   'P 1'
#
loop_
_entity.id
_entity.type
_entity.pdbx_description
1 polymer ?
#
loop_
_entity_poly.entity_id
_entity_poly.type
_entity_poly.pdbx_seq_one_letter_code
_entity_poly.pdbx_strand_id
1 'polypeptide(L)'
;AYYCKHWIGRPSPIYFAERITNKIGGAKIYFKQEHLNHTGSHKPTNTLFQVLLAKRMGKKKIICESGAGQHWSAAAATAAKFGMPILGVMGKIDCARVNQNLIKAKHYGGKLKIVEGSLREAITAAIKEWSNNPDYYYLIGSTCSSSPFVDIVRYAQSIIGKEMREQFMELEGKLPNEIIAVSYTHLRAHETSI
;
A
#
# COMPACT_ATOMS: atom_id res chain seq x y z
N ALA A 1 -6.28 6.86 -13.77
CA ALA A 1 -7.70 6.50 -13.62
C ALA A 1 -8.01 5.06 -14.08
N TYR A 2 -7.68 4.67 -15.32
CA TYR A 2 -8.03 3.35 -15.89
C TYR A 2 -7.65 2.16 -14.99
N TYR A 3 -6.37 2.04 -14.62
CA TYR A 3 -5.91 0.91 -13.79
C TYR A 3 -6.45 0.96 -12.34
N CYS A 4 -6.72 2.13 -11.79
CA CYS A 4 -7.37 2.23 -10.49
C CYS A 4 -8.74 1.56 -10.52
N LYS A 5 -9.55 1.83 -11.55
CA LYS A 5 -10.88 1.25 -11.72
C LYS A 5 -10.83 -0.24 -12.10
N HIS A 6 -10.12 -0.58 -13.16
CA HIS A 6 -10.24 -1.90 -13.80
C HIS A 6 -9.25 -2.95 -13.28
N TRP A 7 -8.23 -2.57 -12.51
CA TRP A 7 -7.26 -3.50 -11.96
C TRP A 7 -7.21 -3.48 -10.43
N ILE A 8 -7.27 -2.33 -9.79
CA ILE A 8 -7.33 -2.26 -8.32
C ILE A 8 -8.74 -2.52 -7.81
N GLY A 9 -9.78 -2.04 -8.50
CA GLY A 9 -11.18 -2.11 -8.07
C GLY A 9 -11.63 -0.86 -7.29
N ARG A 10 -11.03 0.30 -7.61
CA ARG A 10 -11.42 1.58 -6.97
C ARG A 10 -12.59 2.26 -7.70
N PRO A 11 -13.41 3.06 -7.00
CA PRO A 11 -13.34 3.34 -5.57
C PRO A 11 -13.68 2.13 -4.70
N SER A 12 -12.95 1.92 -3.60
CA SER A 12 -13.34 0.90 -2.64
C SER A 12 -14.64 1.31 -1.93
N PRO A 13 -15.56 0.36 -1.63
CA PRO A 13 -16.84 0.73 -1.05
C PRO A 13 -16.72 1.18 0.41
N ILE A 14 -17.73 1.96 0.84
CA ILE A 14 -17.99 2.23 2.25
C ILE A 14 -19.15 1.33 2.68
N TYR A 15 -18.98 0.62 3.79
CA TYR A 15 -19.97 -0.27 4.37
C TYR A 15 -20.48 0.26 5.72
N PHE A 16 -21.79 0.44 5.86
CA PHE A 16 -22.39 0.76 7.13
C PHE A 16 -22.45 -0.46 8.04
N ALA A 17 -21.78 -0.41 9.17
CA ALA A 17 -21.71 -1.50 10.14
C ALA A 17 -22.89 -1.47 11.11
N GLU A 18 -24.10 -1.74 10.62
CA GLU A 18 -25.36 -1.60 11.35
C GLU A 18 -25.36 -2.36 12.69
N ARG A 19 -24.98 -3.63 12.67
CA ARG A 19 -24.98 -4.46 13.89
C ARG A 19 -24.03 -3.93 14.97
N ILE A 20 -22.87 -3.44 14.58
CA ILE A 20 -21.88 -2.86 15.50
C ILE A 20 -22.40 -1.53 16.02
N THR A 21 -22.92 -0.67 15.13
CA THR A 21 -23.54 0.60 15.48
C THR A 21 -24.66 0.42 16.51
N ASN A 22 -25.57 -0.51 16.28
CA ASN A 22 -26.68 -0.79 17.19
C ASN A 22 -26.22 -1.39 18.52
N LYS A 23 -25.17 -2.24 18.51
CA LYS A 23 -24.65 -2.86 19.73
C LYS A 23 -23.93 -1.87 20.64
N ILE A 24 -23.19 -0.92 20.06
CA ILE A 24 -22.41 0.06 20.83
C ILE A 24 -23.30 1.20 21.29
N GLY A 25 -24.26 1.62 20.45
CA GLY A 25 -25.07 2.83 20.65
C GLY A 25 -24.23 4.10 20.37
N GLY A 26 -24.90 5.19 19.99
CA GLY A 26 -24.25 6.49 19.76
C GLY A 26 -23.82 6.70 18.30
N ALA A 27 -22.52 6.64 18.01
CA ALA A 27 -22.00 6.97 16.69
C ALA A 27 -22.31 5.91 15.63
N LYS A 28 -22.68 6.34 14.42
CA LYS A 28 -22.75 5.47 13.25
C LYS A 28 -21.35 5.03 12.84
N ILE A 29 -21.13 3.73 12.64
CA ILE A 29 -19.83 3.14 12.30
C ILE A 29 -19.82 2.69 10.85
N TYR A 30 -18.81 3.14 10.10
CA TYR A 30 -18.59 2.81 8.70
C TYR A 30 -17.20 2.23 8.48
N PHE A 31 -17.08 1.31 7.54
CA PHE A 31 -15.80 0.75 7.11
C PHE A 31 -15.50 1.14 5.67
N LYS A 32 -14.40 1.85 5.44
CA LYS A 32 -13.80 1.99 4.12
C LYS A 32 -13.06 0.72 3.78
N GLN A 33 -13.59 -0.08 2.85
CA GLN A 33 -13.21 -1.48 2.64
C GLN A 33 -11.99 -1.63 1.70
N GLU A 34 -10.83 -1.14 2.12
CA GLU A 34 -9.58 -1.24 1.34
C GLU A 34 -9.11 -2.70 1.14
N HIS A 35 -9.61 -3.64 1.91
CA HIS A 35 -9.32 -5.07 1.76
C HIS A 35 -9.98 -5.71 0.52
N LEU A 36 -10.96 -5.05 -0.09
CA LEU A 36 -11.59 -5.51 -1.33
C LEU A 36 -10.81 -5.12 -2.59
N ASN A 37 -9.80 -4.28 -2.45
CA ASN A 37 -8.91 -3.97 -3.57
C ASN A 37 -8.10 -5.22 -3.98
N HIS A 38 -7.65 -5.25 -5.23
CA HIS A 38 -6.71 -6.25 -5.71
C HIS A 38 -5.53 -6.43 -4.74
N THR A 39 -5.11 -7.66 -4.50
CA THR A 39 -4.14 -8.09 -3.47
C THR A 39 -4.62 -8.03 -2.01
N GLY A 40 -5.86 -7.59 -1.75
CA GLY A 40 -6.48 -7.64 -0.42
C GLY A 40 -6.05 -6.52 0.53
N SER A 41 -5.62 -5.37 0.02
CA SER A 41 -5.18 -4.24 0.86
C SER A 41 -5.19 -2.89 0.12
N HIS A 42 -4.87 -1.82 0.85
CA HIS A 42 -4.65 -0.47 0.29
C HIS A 42 -3.35 -0.33 -0.53
N LYS A 43 -2.44 -1.29 -0.42
CA LYS A 43 -1.09 -1.21 -1.02
C LYS A 43 -1.04 -1.09 -2.55
N PRO A 44 -1.93 -1.75 -3.33
CA PRO A 44 -1.91 -1.65 -4.80
C PRO A 44 -2.00 -0.23 -5.33
N THR A 45 -2.66 0.67 -4.62
CA THR A 45 -2.78 2.09 -5.02
C THR A 45 -1.41 2.75 -5.07
N ASN A 46 -0.61 2.57 -4.03
CA ASN A 46 0.75 3.08 -3.96
C ASN A 46 1.67 2.37 -4.97
N THR A 47 1.63 1.03 -5.02
CA THR A 47 2.53 0.27 -5.89
C THR A 47 2.25 0.51 -7.37
N LEU A 48 0.99 0.68 -7.75
CA LEU A 48 0.61 1.04 -9.12
C LEU A 48 1.23 2.38 -9.53
N PHE A 49 1.08 3.41 -8.69
CA PHE A 49 1.63 4.72 -8.97
C PHE A 49 3.15 4.66 -9.14
N GLN A 50 3.85 4.02 -8.21
CA GLN A 50 5.30 3.95 -8.23
C GLN A 50 5.86 3.07 -9.35
N VAL A 51 5.22 1.95 -9.72
CA VAL A 51 5.66 1.13 -10.87
C VAL A 51 5.48 1.88 -12.18
N LEU A 52 4.39 2.63 -12.35
CA LEU A 52 4.22 3.50 -13.53
C LEU A 52 5.26 4.62 -13.57
N LEU A 53 5.59 5.20 -12.42
CA LEU A 53 6.66 6.20 -12.30
C LEU A 53 8.02 5.60 -12.66
N ALA A 54 8.35 4.42 -12.13
CA ALA A 54 9.58 3.69 -12.45
C ALA A 54 9.73 3.45 -13.96
N LYS A 55 8.66 2.99 -14.62
CA LYS A 55 8.64 2.81 -16.08
C LYS A 55 8.89 4.13 -16.82
N ARG A 56 8.23 5.21 -16.40
CA ARG A 56 8.42 6.55 -17.01
C ARG A 56 9.83 7.08 -16.81
N MET A 57 10.49 6.73 -15.70
CA MET A 57 11.90 7.05 -15.44
C MET A 57 12.89 6.13 -16.18
N GLY A 58 12.43 5.18 -16.97
CA GLY A 58 13.28 4.24 -17.69
C GLY A 58 13.96 3.18 -16.83
N LYS A 59 13.52 2.99 -15.57
CA LYS A 59 14.06 1.97 -14.67
C LYS A 59 13.72 0.56 -15.16
N LYS A 60 14.64 -0.37 -14.96
CA LYS A 60 14.54 -1.73 -15.48
C LYS A 60 14.01 -2.74 -14.47
N LYS A 61 14.15 -2.44 -13.19
CA LYS A 61 13.86 -3.36 -12.09
C LYS A 61 13.25 -2.61 -10.91
N ILE A 62 12.48 -3.34 -10.10
CA ILE A 62 11.92 -2.83 -8.85
C ILE A 62 12.64 -3.51 -7.68
N ILE A 63 12.92 -2.76 -6.64
CA ILE A 63 13.30 -3.29 -5.32
C ILE A 63 12.41 -2.67 -4.25
N CYS A 64 11.98 -3.48 -3.30
CA CYS A 64 11.21 -3.02 -2.13
C CYS A 64 11.54 -3.85 -0.90
N GLU A 65 11.39 -3.25 0.28
CA GLU A 65 11.37 -3.95 1.54
C GLU A 65 9.94 -4.26 1.98
N SER A 66 9.78 -5.22 2.88
CA SER A 66 8.49 -5.48 3.53
C SER A 66 8.67 -6.20 4.86
N GLY A 67 7.90 -5.80 5.90
CA GLY A 67 7.81 -6.53 7.16
C GLY A 67 6.73 -7.61 7.09
N ALA A 68 5.45 -7.21 7.01
CA ALA A 68 4.32 -8.14 6.95
C ALA A 68 4.11 -8.82 5.56
N GLY A 69 4.95 -8.55 4.58
CA GLY A 69 4.83 -9.12 3.23
C GLY A 69 3.73 -8.52 2.35
N GLN A 70 2.82 -7.74 2.89
CA GLN A 70 1.71 -7.13 2.16
C GLN A 70 2.19 -6.17 1.07
N HIS A 71 3.19 -5.34 1.39
CA HIS A 71 3.76 -4.41 0.44
C HIS A 71 4.45 -5.14 -0.71
N TRP A 72 5.28 -6.14 -0.39
CA TRP A 72 5.96 -6.94 -1.41
C TRP A 72 4.97 -7.71 -2.29
N SER A 73 3.92 -8.31 -1.71
CA SER A 73 2.88 -8.99 -2.49
C SER A 73 2.19 -8.04 -3.49
N ALA A 74 1.81 -6.84 -3.04
CA ALA A 74 1.21 -5.84 -3.91
C ALA A 74 2.19 -5.30 -4.97
N ALA A 75 3.44 -5.07 -4.59
CA ALA A 75 4.49 -4.63 -5.52
C ALA A 75 4.78 -5.70 -6.58
N ALA A 76 4.86 -6.98 -6.19
CA ALA A 76 5.07 -8.10 -7.10
C ALA A 76 3.91 -8.24 -8.11
N ALA A 77 2.65 -8.18 -7.64
CA ALA A 77 1.49 -8.20 -8.51
C ALA A 77 1.51 -7.04 -9.52
N THR A 78 1.86 -5.84 -9.06
CA THR A 78 1.94 -4.67 -9.95
C THR A 78 3.11 -4.77 -10.92
N ALA A 79 4.27 -5.20 -10.46
CA ALA A 79 5.46 -5.38 -11.30
C ALA A 79 5.19 -6.43 -12.40
N ALA A 80 4.56 -7.56 -12.05
CA ALA A 80 4.12 -8.59 -13.01
C ALA A 80 3.16 -8.03 -14.05
N LYS A 81 2.16 -7.25 -13.64
CA LYS A 81 1.21 -6.58 -14.54
C LYS A 81 1.91 -5.75 -15.62
N PHE A 82 3.03 -5.13 -15.31
CA PHE A 82 3.77 -4.25 -16.21
C PHE A 82 5.07 -4.87 -16.75
N GLY A 83 5.31 -6.15 -16.53
CA GLY A 83 6.48 -6.88 -17.04
C GLY A 83 7.81 -6.43 -16.45
N MET A 84 7.82 -5.95 -15.18
CA MET A 84 9.03 -5.49 -14.50
C MET A 84 9.53 -6.56 -13.50
N PRO A 85 10.80 -6.96 -13.57
CA PRO A 85 11.40 -7.79 -12.53
C PRO A 85 11.39 -7.09 -11.18
N ILE A 86 11.12 -7.86 -10.11
CA ILE A 86 11.09 -7.31 -8.74
C ILE A 86 11.87 -8.17 -7.76
N LEU A 87 12.62 -7.51 -6.88
CA LEU A 87 13.29 -8.07 -5.73
C LEU A 87 12.65 -7.53 -4.44
N GLY A 88 12.09 -8.43 -3.64
CA GLY A 88 11.66 -8.12 -2.27
C GLY A 88 12.81 -8.40 -1.30
N VAL A 89 12.96 -7.55 -0.31
CA VAL A 89 13.92 -7.75 0.79
C VAL A 89 13.14 -7.83 2.11
N MET A 90 13.35 -8.88 2.87
CA MET A 90 12.65 -9.10 4.15
C MET A 90 13.58 -9.64 5.20
N GLY A 91 13.29 -9.29 6.46
CA GLY A 91 13.98 -9.84 7.61
C GLY A 91 13.57 -11.30 7.87
N LYS A 92 14.50 -12.12 8.32
CA LYS A 92 14.26 -13.53 8.66
C LYS A 92 13.19 -13.70 9.74
N ILE A 93 13.19 -12.82 10.73
CA ILE A 93 12.19 -12.81 11.81
C ILE A 93 10.79 -12.57 11.24
N ASP A 94 10.66 -11.63 10.30
CA ASP A 94 9.37 -11.30 9.69
C ASP A 94 8.89 -12.39 8.73
N CYS A 95 9.80 -12.98 7.94
CA CYS A 95 9.46 -14.08 7.03
C CYS A 95 8.83 -15.27 7.74
N ALA A 96 9.28 -15.59 8.96
CA ALA A 96 8.74 -16.70 9.74
C ALA A 96 7.26 -16.52 10.14
N ARG A 97 6.75 -15.28 10.13
CA ARG A 97 5.40 -14.93 10.59
C ARG A 97 4.36 -14.80 9.48
N VAL A 98 4.79 -14.66 8.20
CA VAL A 98 3.91 -14.15 7.14
C VAL A 98 3.90 -14.99 5.85
N ASN A 99 3.82 -16.30 5.99
CA ASN A 99 3.96 -17.26 4.89
C ASN A 99 3.04 -16.98 3.68
N GLN A 100 1.76 -16.63 3.91
CA GLN A 100 0.80 -16.43 2.81
C GLN A 100 1.19 -15.29 1.86
N ASN A 101 1.69 -14.18 2.39
CA ASN A 101 2.12 -13.05 1.55
C ASN A 101 3.37 -13.39 0.75
N LEU A 102 4.26 -14.21 1.32
CA LEU A 102 5.45 -14.71 0.62
C LEU A 102 5.07 -15.60 -0.57
N ILE A 103 4.12 -16.51 -0.36
CA ILE A 103 3.60 -17.39 -1.41
C ILE A 103 2.98 -16.55 -2.53
N LYS A 104 2.09 -15.61 -2.20
CA LYS A 104 1.45 -14.72 -3.18
C LYS A 104 2.48 -13.96 -4.03
N ALA A 105 3.48 -13.34 -3.39
CA ALA A 105 4.47 -12.55 -4.10
C ALA A 105 5.35 -13.43 -5.02
N LYS A 106 5.69 -14.64 -4.60
CA LYS A 106 6.41 -15.61 -5.43
C LYS A 106 5.59 -16.06 -6.64
N HIS A 107 4.29 -16.31 -6.48
CA HIS A 107 3.40 -16.63 -7.61
C HIS A 107 3.32 -15.51 -8.66
N TYR A 108 3.48 -14.25 -8.24
CA TYR A 108 3.62 -13.12 -9.16
C TYR A 108 5.03 -12.98 -9.76
N GLY A 109 5.92 -13.94 -9.56
CA GLY A 109 7.28 -13.92 -10.10
C GLY A 109 8.29 -13.08 -9.29
N GLY A 110 7.92 -12.63 -8.09
CA GLY A 110 8.81 -11.86 -7.21
C GLY A 110 9.96 -12.71 -6.66
N LYS A 111 11.18 -12.19 -6.76
CA LYS A 111 12.35 -12.77 -6.08
C LYS A 111 12.46 -12.23 -4.67
N LEU A 112 12.92 -13.07 -3.73
CA LEU A 112 13.08 -12.71 -2.32
C LEU A 112 14.54 -12.82 -1.88
N LYS A 113 15.05 -11.77 -1.25
CA LYS A 113 16.31 -11.74 -0.49
C LYS A 113 15.96 -11.67 0.99
N ILE A 114 16.36 -12.69 1.74
CA ILE A 114 16.20 -12.71 3.20
C ILE A 114 17.48 -12.19 3.83
N VAL A 115 17.34 -11.30 4.81
CA VAL A 115 18.44 -10.76 5.62
C VAL A 115 18.27 -11.14 7.08
N GLU A 116 19.32 -11.22 7.85
CA GLU A 116 19.22 -11.41 9.29
C GLU A 116 18.56 -10.18 9.94
N GLY A 117 17.72 -10.40 10.95
CA GLY A 117 16.97 -9.36 11.65
C GLY A 117 15.53 -9.18 11.17
N SER A 118 15.06 -7.95 11.21
CA SER A 118 13.67 -7.55 10.98
C SER A 118 13.55 -6.55 9.81
N LEU A 119 12.42 -5.86 9.73
CA LEU A 119 12.16 -4.81 8.73
C LEU A 119 13.25 -3.73 8.67
N ARG A 120 13.86 -3.36 9.80
CA ARG A 120 14.93 -2.35 9.85
C ARG A 120 16.14 -2.76 9.01
N GLU A 121 16.58 -3.99 9.18
CA GLU A 121 17.71 -4.55 8.44
C GLU A 121 17.36 -4.77 6.96
N ALA A 122 16.10 -5.13 6.68
CA ALA A 122 15.60 -5.23 5.32
C ALA A 122 15.60 -3.88 4.59
N ILE A 123 15.19 -2.80 5.24
CA ILE A 123 15.26 -1.43 4.70
C ILE A 123 16.70 -1.07 4.35
N THR A 124 17.64 -1.26 5.29
CA THR A 124 19.07 -0.95 5.08
C THR A 124 19.63 -1.73 3.88
N ALA A 125 19.31 -3.02 3.79
CA ALA A 125 19.78 -3.87 2.70
C ALA A 125 19.16 -3.48 1.35
N ALA A 126 17.88 -3.11 1.33
CA ALA A 126 17.19 -2.68 0.10
C ALA A 126 17.77 -1.36 -0.42
N ILE A 127 18.00 -0.38 0.47
CA ILE A 127 18.62 0.91 0.11
C ILE A 127 20.03 0.70 -0.41
N LYS A 128 20.84 -0.14 0.25
CA LYS A 128 22.20 -0.47 -0.19
C LYS A 128 22.21 -1.10 -1.59
N GLU A 129 21.32 -2.05 -1.84
CA GLU A 129 21.20 -2.71 -3.15
C GLU A 129 20.76 -1.70 -4.23
N TRP A 130 19.80 -0.86 -3.92
CA TRP A 130 19.31 0.20 -4.80
C TRP A 130 20.39 1.22 -5.14
N SER A 131 21.14 1.71 -4.15
CA SER A 131 22.19 2.73 -4.36
C SER A 131 23.36 2.21 -5.22
N ASN A 132 23.62 0.92 -5.19
CA ASN A 132 24.68 0.30 -5.98
C ASN A 132 24.25 -0.12 -7.40
N ASN A 133 22.97 -0.02 -7.73
CA ASN A 133 22.44 -0.46 -9.00
C ASN A 133 21.41 0.54 -9.57
N PRO A 134 21.81 1.39 -10.52
CA PRO A 134 20.96 2.45 -11.05
C PRO A 134 19.75 1.95 -11.85
N ASP A 135 19.72 0.67 -12.25
CA ASP A 135 18.56 0.07 -12.91
C ASP A 135 17.36 -0.13 -11.98
N TYR A 136 17.60 -0.19 -10.67
CA TYR A 136 16.51 -0.34 -9.70
C TYR A 136 15.75 0.96 -9.47
N TYR A 137 14.44 0.82 -9.35
CA TYR A 137 13.57 1.78 -8.68
C TYR A 137 13.30 1.27 -7.25
N TYR A 138 13.59 2.08 -6.25
CA TYR A 138 13.24 1.77 -4.86
C TYR A 138 11.77 2.11 -4.62
N LEU A 139 10.94 1.07 -4.52
CA LEU A 139 9.49 1.18 -4.34
C LEU A 139 9.16 1.15 -2.86
N ILE A 140 9.07 2.31 -2.24
CA ILE A 140 8.81 2.43 -0.81
C ILE A 140 7.33 2.15 -0.47
N GLY A 141 7.11 1.42 0.62
CA GLY A 141 5.77 1.01 1.07
C GLY A 141 5.18 1.84 2.20
N SER A 142 5.92 2.80 2.72
CA SER A 142 5.57 3.56 3.92
C SER A 142 5.87 5.03 3.76
N THR A 143 5.20 5.85 4.58
CA THR A 143 5.49 7.27 4.76
C THR A 143 6.51 7.54 5.85
N CYS A 144 7.10 6.50 6.45
CA CYS A 144 8.21 6.59 7.40
C CYS A 144 9.54 6.81 6.67
N SER A 145 9.69 7.95 6.00
CA SER A 145 10.90 8.31 5.25
C SER A 145 10.97 9.83 5.09
N SER A 146 12.02 10.30 4.46
CA SER A 146 12.19 11.71 4.08
C SER A 146 11.61 12.00 2.68
N SER A 147 11.42 13.27 2.37
CA SER A 147 11.14 13.71 1.00
C SER A 147 12.30 13.27 0.06
N PRO A 148 12.00 12.87 -1.18
CA PRO A 148 10.69 12.86 -1.85
C PRO A 148 9.85 11.60 -1.62
N PHE A 149 10.35 10.60 -0.92
CA PHE A 149 9.68 9.29 -0.78
C PHE A 149 8.34 9.40 -0.04
N VAL A 150 8.30 10.14 1.07
CA VAL A 150 7.07 10.37 1.82
C VAL A 150 6.00 11.04 0.95
N ASP A 151 6.40 12.01 0.14
CA ASP A 151 5.49 12.78 -0.72
C ASP A 151 4.90 11.90 -1.83
N ILE A 152 5.71 11.00 -2.41
CA ILE A 152 5.26 10.03 -3.41
C ILE A 152 4.17 9.11 -2.82
N VAL A 153 4.41 8.55 -1.63
CA VAL A 153 3.46 7.65 -0.99
C VAL A 153 2.19 8.39 -0.58
N ARG A 154 2.33 9.58 0.03
CA ARG A 154 1.19 10.43 0.41
C ARG A 154 0.34 10.78 -0.80
N TYR A 155 0.93 11.24 -1.88
CA TYR A 155 0.23 11.56 -3.12
C TYR A 155 -0.56 10.36 -3.65
N ALA A 156 0.09 9.18 -3.74
CA ALA A 156 -0.55 7.97 -4.23
C ALA A 156 -1.72 7.51 -3.35
N GLN A 157 -1.60 7.62 -2.03
CA GLN A 157 -2.62 7.17 -1.09
C GLN A 157 -3.74 8.20 -0.84
N SER A 158 -3.54 9.46 -1.19
CA SER A 158 -4.55 10.53 -0.98
C SER A 158 -5.88 10.27 -1.69
N ILE A 159 -5.90 9.42 -2.71
CA ILE A 159 -7.13 9.00 -3.39
C ILE A 159 -8.14 8.37 -2.43
N ILE A 160 -7.68 7.70 -1.36
CA ILE A 160 -8.55 7.06 -0.36
C ILE A 160 -9.39 8.12 0.36
N GLY A 161 -8.75 9.21 0.79
CA GLY A 161 -9.44 10.32 1.44
C GLY A 161 -10.40 11.05 0.50
N LYS A 162 -9.99 11.27 -0.76
CA LYS A 162 -10.87 11.90 -1.77
C LYS A 162 -12.13 11.08 -2.02
N GLU A 163 -11.98 9.78 -2.27
CA GLU A 163 -13.12 8.87 -2.43
C GLU A 163 -14.02 8.84 -1.19
N MET A 164 -13.42 8.78 -0.01
CA MET A 164 -14.17 8.75 1.24
C MET A 164 -14.99 10.02 1.42
N ARG A 165 -14.42 11.19 1.10
CA ARG A 165 -15.14 12.47 1.13
C ARG A 165 -16.35 12.45 0.20
N GLU A 166 -16.19 12.06 -1.05
CA GLU A 166 -17.25 11.98 -2.04
C GLU A 166 -18.35 11.00 -1.60
N GLN A 167 -17.96 9.80 -1.20
CA GLN A 167 -18.88 8.75 -0.77
C GLN A 167 -19.67 9.12 0.50
N PHE A 168 -19.05 9.80 1.48
CA PHE A 168 -19.77 10.25 2.67
C PHE A 168 -20.74 11.40 2.39
N MET A 169 -20.36 12.32 1.52
CA MET A 169 -21.29 13.38 1.08
C MET A 169 -22.50 12.79 0.35
N GLU A 170 -22.32 11.73 -0.43
CA GLU A 170 -23.41 11.02 -1.11
C GLU A 170 -24.29 10.24 -0.13
N LEU A 171 -23.70 9.55 0.85
CA LEU A 171 -24.41 8.68 1.80
C LEU A 171 -25.11 9.42 2.93
N GLU A 172 -24.46 10.44 3.51
CA GLU A 172 -24.89 11.11 4.74
C GLU A 172 -25.11 12.64 4.58
N GLY A 173 -24.78 13.20 3.42
CA GLY A 173 -24.85 14.64 3.18
C GLY A 173 -23.84 15.48 3.96
N LYS A 174 -22.91 14.83 4.67
CA LYS A 174 -21.88 15.46 5.52
C LYS A 174 -20.65 14.61 5.61
N LEU A 175 -19.53 15.16 6.08
CA LEU A 175 -18.31 14.42 6.37
C LEU A 175 -18.44 13.64 7.69
N PRO A 176 -17.64 12.56 7.88
CA PRO A 176 -17.59 11.85 9.15
C PRO A 176 -17.05 12.76 10.26
N ASN A 177 -17.54 12.60 11.48
CA ASN A 177 -17.07 13.35 12.63
C ASN A 177 -15.66 12.92 13.07
N GLU A 178 -15.33 11.64 12.84
CA GLU A 178 -14.06 11.06 13.24
C GLU A 178 -13.62 10.00 12.23
N ILE A 179 -12.31 9.90 12.01
CA ILE A 179 -11.70 8.91 11.13
C ILE A 179 -10.63 8.17 11.91
N ILE A 180 -10.78 6.84 11.99
CA ILE A 180 -9.82 5.96 12.63
C ILE A 180 -9.08 5.18 11.55
N ALA A 181 -7.78 5.43 11.40
CA ALA A 181 -6.92 4.73 10.45
C ALA A 181 -6.08 3.68 11.15
N VAL A 182 -6.08 2.46 10.64
CA VAL A 182 -5.31 1.34 11.20
C VAL A 182 -3.85 1.34 10.73
N SER A 183 -3.59 1.90 9.55
CA SER A 183 -2.25 2.03 8.96
C SER A 183 -1.96 3.50 8.67
N TYR A 184 -0.75 3.96 9.01
CA TYR A 184 -0.34 5.37 8.80
C TYR A 184 -1.29 6.37 9.46
N THR A 185 -1.75 6.08 10.66
CA THR A 185 -2.79 6.82 11.40
C THR A 185 -2.53 8.32 11.42
N HIS A 186 -1.31 8.74 11.74
CA HIS A 186 -0.88 10.14 11.82
C HIS A 186 -0.84 10.88 10.47
N LEU A 187 -0.88 10.15 9.35
CA LEU A 187 -0.84 10.73 8.00
C LEU A 187 -2.22 10.77 7.35
N ARG A 188 -3.03 9.74 7.53
CA ARG A 188 -4.39 9.69 6.98
C ARG A 188 -5.33 10.67 7.66
N ALA A 189 -5.11 10.94 8.94
CA ALA A 189 -5.88 11.96 9.66
C ALA A 189 -5.68 13.36 9.06
N HIS A 190 -4.47 13.68 8.60
CA HIS A 190 -4.18 14.96 7.94
C HIS A 190 -4.74 15.07 6.51
N GLU A 191 -4.88 13.95 5.79
CA GLU A 191 -5.41 13.94 4.42
C GLU A 191 -6.92 14.17 4.37
N THR A 192 -7.62 14.04 5.49
CA THR A 192 -9.08 14.18 5.60
C THR A 192 -9.52 15.45 6.33
N SER A 193 -8.58 16.23 6.84
CA SER A 193 -8.85 17.52 7.53
C SER A 193 -8.87 18.69 6.55
N ILE A 194 -9.55 18.56 5.41
CA ILE A 194 -9.74 19.67 4.47
C ILE A 194 -11.22 19.88 4.23
#